data_bdb2eaa6b116c293e2463f1448a43055
#
_entry.id   bdb2eaa6b116c293e2463f1448a43055
#
_cell.length_a   1.000
_cell.length_b   1.000
_cell.length_c   1.000
_cell.angle_alpha   90.00
_cell.angle_beta   90.00
_cell.angle_gamma   90.00
#
_symmetry.space_group_name_H-M   'P 1'
#
loop_
_entity.id
_entity.type
_entity.pdbx_description
1 polymer ?
#
loop_
_entity_poly.entity_id
_entity_poly.type
_entity_poly.pdbx_seq_one_letter_code
_entity_poly.pdbx_strand_id
1 'polypeptide(L)'
;MKASLKHGLHNIKNLSDAEKENAVNQMVQMTEIAEKEAAAESLLAAKGFNDSVVSITDDQADVIVGASELSDANRAQIEDIVTRKTGVAAQNIVINPVNADSK
;
A
#
# COMPACT_ATOMS: atom_id res chain seq x y z
N MET A 1 -9.74 -24.89 23.50
CA MET A 1 -10.06 -25.24 22.95
C MET A 1 -9.79 -25.91 22.34
N LYS A 2 -9.94 -26.40 22.05
CA LYS A 2 -9.75 -26.96 21.45
C LYS A 2 -10.21 -27.07 20.67
N ALA A 3 -10.34 -27.08 20.21
CA ALA A 3 -10.61 -27.12 19.44
C ALA A 3 -11.17 -27.60 18.81
N SER A 4 -11.55 -27.66 18.49
CA SER A 4 -12.02 -28.23 17.91
C SER A 4 -12.63 -28.01 17.04
N LEU A 5 -12.72 -27.66 16.49
CA LEU A 5 -13.25 -27.51 15.67
C LEU A 5 -13.08 -27.79 14.64
N LYS A 6 -13.19 -27.81 14.05
CA LYS A 6 -12.97 -28.31 13.25
C LYS A 6 -13.54 -28.18 12.11
N HIS A 7 -13.53 -27.57 11.18
CA HIS A 7 -13.97 -27.47 10.04
C HIS A 7 -14.26 -26.26 9.59
N GLY A 8 -14.59 -25.92 8.69
CA GLY A 8 -14.94 -24.86 8.10
C GLY A 8 -13.89 -24.06 7.79
N LEU A 9 -13.94 -22.95 7.87
CA LEU A 9 -12.96 -22.23 7.91
C LEU A 9 -12.35 -22.63 8.87
N HIS A 10 -12.56 -23.59 8.98
CA HIS A 10 -12.15 -24.25 9.97
C HIS A 10 -10.79 -24.09 10.26
N ASN A 11 -10.06 -23.65 9.44
CA ASN A 11 -8.72 -23.42 9.75
C ASN A 11 -8.53 -22.50 10.90
N ILE A 12 -9.31 -21.45 10.99
CA ILE A 12 -9.23 -20.55 12.11
C ILE A 12 -9.62 -21.23 13.39
N LYS A 13 -10.61 -22.09 13.32
CA LYS A 13 -11.06 -22.75 14.53
C LYS A 13 -10.04 -23.70 15.09
N ASN A 14 -9.13 -24.17 14.26
CA ASN A 14 -8.12 -25.11 14.72
C ASN A 14 -6.84 -24.45 15.16
N LEU A 15 -6.77 -23.13 15.13
CA LEU A 15 -5.58 -22.43 15.52
C LEU A 15 -5.58 -22.14 17.01
N SER A 16 -4.41 -22.02 17.58
CA SER A 16 -4.29 -21.57 18.97
C SER A 16 -4.75 -20.12 19.05
N ASP A 17 -4.96 -19.62 20.24
CA ASP A 17 -5.38 -18.23 20.40
C ASP A 17 -4.32 -17.27 19.85
N ALA A 18 -3.06 -17.56 20.06
CA ALA A 18 -2.00 -16.70 19.54
C ALA A 18 -1.99 -16.71 18.01
N GLU A 19 -2.22 -17.88 17.42
CA GLU A 19 -2.25 -17.98 15.97
C GLU A 19 -3.45 -17.25 15.39
N LYS A 20 -4.60 -17.31 16.08
CA LYS A 20 -5.77 -16.58 15.62
C LYS A 20 -5.52 -15.08 15.66
N GLU A 21 -4.88 -14.60 16.71
CA GLU A 21 -4.56 -13.20 16.82
C GLU A 21 -3.64 -12.77 15.70
N ASN A 22 -2.63 -13.58 15.40
CA ASN A 22 -1.71 -13.25 14.32
C ASN A 22 -2.43 -13.18 12.98
N ALA A 23 -3.34 -14.11 12.72
CA ALA A 23 -4.07 -14.12 11.47
C ALA A 23 -4.93 -12.87 11.34
N VAL A 24 -5.60 -12.48 12.42
CA VAL A 24 -6.44 -11.28 12.40
C VAL A 24 -5.58 -10.04 12.23
N ASN A 25 -4.44 -9.97 12.93
CA ASN A 25 -3.56 -8.82 12.80
C ASN A 25 -3.02 -8.68 11.39
N GLN A 26 -2.69 -9.78 10.75
CA GLN A 26 -2.21 -9.73 9.36
C GLN A 26 -3.30 -9.22 8.43
N MET A 27 -4.53 -9.65 8.63
CA MET A 27 -5.64 -9.18 7.81
C MET A 27 -5.86 -7.69 7.99
N VAL A 28 -5.77 -7.21 9.22
CA VAL A 28 -5.93 -5.79 9.50
C VAL A 28 -4.81 -5.00 8.83
N GLN A 29 -3.57 -5.48 8.90
CA GLN A 29 -2.46 -4.79 8.28
C GLN A 29 -2.63 -4.71 6.77
N MET A 30 -3.07 -5.79 6.15
CA MET A 30 -3.28 -5.79 4.70
C MET A 30 -4.38 -4.80 4.31
N THR A 31 -5.43 -4.74 5.11
CA THR A 31 -6.51 -3.80 4.85
C THR A 31 -6.02 -2.36 5.00
N GLU A 32 -5.23 -2.09 6.04
CA GLU A 32 -4.69 -0.76 6.26
C GLU A 32 -3.76 -0.35 5.13
N ILE A 33 -2.94 -1.27 4.65
CA ILE A 33 -2.04 -0.98 3.54
C ILE A 33 -2.85 -0.64 2.30
N ALA A 34 -3.88 -1.43 2.01
CA ALA A 34 -4.72 -1.18 0.84
C ALA A 34 -5.40 0.17 0.95
N GLU A 35 -5.86 0.54 2.14
CA GLU A 35 -6.51 1.82 2.33
C GLU A 35 -5.53 2.97 2.16
N LYS A 36 -4.30 2.80 2.66
CA LYS A 36 -3.29 3.82 2.50
C LYS A 36 -2.89 4.00 1.04
N GLU A 37 -2.74 2.89 0.34
CA GLU A 37 -2.43 2.95 -1.09
C GLU A 37 -3.53 3.66 -1.85
N ALA A 38 -4.78 3.33 -1.56
CA ALA A 38 -5.90 3.94 -2.25
C ALA A 38 -5.99 5.43 -1.93
N ALA A 39 -5.75 5.81 -0.67
CA ALA A 39 -5.79 7.20 -0.27
C ALA A 39 -4.72 8.01 -0.98
N ALA A 40 -3.51 7.44 -1.08
CA ALA A 40 -2.42 8.13 -1.76
C ALA A 40 -2.73 8.28 -3.25
N GLU A 41 -3.23 7.22 -3.88
CA GLU A 41 -3.57 7.26 -5.29
C GLU A 41 -4.68 8.27 -5.58
N SER A 42 -5.68 8.33 -4.70
CA SER A 42 -6.77 9.29 -4.87
C SER A 42 -6.27 10.73 -4.80
N LEU A 43 -5.39 11.00 -3.84
CA LEU A 43 -4.87 12.35 -3.71
C LEU A 43 -3.94 12.70 -4.87
N LEU A 44 -3.16 11.73 -5.33
CA LEU A 44 -2.31 11.95 -6.49
C LEU A 44 -3.16 12.29 -7.71
N ALA A 45 -4.26 11.58 -7.91
CA ALA A 45 -5.14 11.87 -9.02
C ALA A 45 -5.75 13.26 -8.91
N ALA A 46 -6.11 13.66 -7.68
CA ALA A 46 -6.69 14.97 -7.46
C ALA A 46 -5.68 16.08 -7.76
N LYS A 47 -4.39 15.77 -7.66
CA LYS A 47 -3.36 16.76 -7.95
C LYS A 47 -2.86 16.68 -9.40
N GLY A 48 -3.50 15.88 -10.22
CA GLY A 48 -3.16 15.80 -11.63
C GLY A 48 -2.29 14.63 -12.02
N PHE A 49 -1.91 13.79 -11.04
CA PHE A 49 -1.10 12.62 -11.34
C PHE A 49 -2.05 11.43 -11.50
N ASN A 50 -2.76 11.42 -12.62
CA ASN A 50 -3.70 10.34 -12.88
C ASN A 50 -2.92 9.07 -13.13
N ASP A 51 -3.37 8.00 -13.38
CA ASP A 51 -2.64 6.77 -13.72
C ASP A 51 -1.47 6.48 -12.80
N SER A 52 -1.62 6.79 -11.51
CA SER A 52 -0.56 6.47 -10.57
C SER A 52 -0.92 5.21 -9.81
N VAL A 53 0.12 4.47 -9.42
CA VAL A 53 -0.04 3.26 -8.63
C VAL A 53 0.93 3.35 -7.46
N VAL A 54 0.43 3.10 -6.26
CA VAL A 54 1.25 3.11 -5.07
C VAL A 54 1.25 1.70 -4.49
N SER A 55 2.44 1.16 -4.29
CA SER A 55 2.59 -0.17 -3.74
C SER A 55 3.46 -0.08 -2.50
N ILE A 56 2.94 -0.54 -1.37
CA ILE A 56 3.65 -0.49 -0.11
C ILE A 56 4.12 -1.89 0.25
N THR A 57 5.42 -2.01 0.51
CA THR A 57 5.99 -3.29 0.93
C THR A 57 6.91 -3.00 2.11
N ASP A 58 6.60 -3.58 3.25
CA ASP A 58 7.35 -3.32 4.49
C ASP A 58 7.35 -1.82 4.74
N ASP A 59 8.51 -1.19 4.80
CA ASP A 59 8.60 0.23 5.08
C ASP A 59 8.89 1.05 3.82
N GLN A 60 8.69 0.46 2.66
CA GLN A 60 9.01 1.10 1.41
C GLN A 60 7.77 1.30 0.56
N ALA A 61 7.73 2.36 -0.20
CA ALA A 61 6.63 2.62 -1.11
C ALA A 61 7.17 2.83 -2.51
N ASP A 62 6.61 2.11 -3.47
CA ASP A 62 6.96 2.28 -4.87
C ASP A 62 5.78 3.00 -5.53
N VAL A 63 6.07 4.09 -6.18
CA VAL A 63 5.04 4.90 -6.84
C VAL A 63 5.33 4.91 -8.33
N ILE A 64 4.34 4.48 -9.10
CA ILE A 64 4.45 4.51 -10.55
C ILE A 64 3.51 5.60 -11.04
N VAL A 65 4.03 6.52 -11.82
CA VAL A 65 3.25 7.65 -12.29
C VAL A 65 3.26 7.66 -13.81
N GLY A 66 2.08 7.81 -14.42
CA GLY A 66 1.98 7.82 -15.87
C GLY A 66 2.39 9.15 -16.45
N ALA A 67 3.69 9.40 -16.45
CA ALA A 67 4.23 10.64 -17.00
C ALA A 67 5.60 10.34 -17.58
N SER A 68 5.94 10.99 -18.67
CA SER A 68 7.23 10.72 -19.30
C SER A 68 8.38 11.23 -18.44
N GLU A 69 8.17 12.31 -17.71
CA GLU A 69 9.20 12.82 -16.82
C GLU A 69 8.54 13.65 -15.72
N LEU A 70 9.24 13.81 -14.65
CA LEU A 70 8.74 14.55 -13.51
C LEU A 70 9.77 15.60 -13.12
N SER A 71 9.30 16.82 -12.87
CA SER A 71 10.16 17.87 -12.38
C SER A 71 10.49 17.60 -10.92
N ASP A 72 11.47 18.29 -10.39
CA ASP A 72 11.80 18.18 -8.96
C ASP A 72 10.61 18.59 -8.11
N ALA A 73 9.87 19.61 -8.54
CA ALA A 73 8.69 20.03 -7.79
C ALA A 73 7.63 18.94 -7.79
N ASN A 74 7.44 18.27 -8.93
CA ASN A 74 6.48 17.18 -9.01
C ASN A 74 6.89 16.03 -8.13
N ARG A 75 8.16 15.68 -8.12
CA ARG A 75 8.65 14.61 -7.27
C ARG A 75 8.45 14.93 -5.80
N ALA A 76 8.75 16.16 -5.42
CA ALA A 76 8.59 16.60 -4.04
C ALA A 76 7.11 16.52 -3.64
N GLN A 77 6.22 16.90 -4.55
CA GLN A 77 4.80 16.87 -4.26
C GLN A 77 4.32 15.41 -4.08
N ILE A 78 4.78 14.51 -4.94
CA ILE A 78 4.42 13.11 -4.84
C ILE A 78 4.94 12.52 -3.54
N GLU A 79 6.18 12.82 -3.18
CA GLU A 79 6.74 12.32 -1.93
C GLU A 79 5.96 12.83 -0.73
N ASP A 80 5.58 14.09 -0.75
CA ASP A 80 4.82 14.65 0.35
C ASP A 80 3.46 13.96 0.49
N ILE A 81 2.79 13.73 -0.62
CA ILE A 81 1.50 13.08 -0.61
C ILE A 81 1.62 11.66 -0.09
N VAL A 82 2.58 10.91 -0.59
CA VAL A 82 2.73 9.52 -0.21
C VAL A 82 3.13 9.40 1.25
N THR A 83 4.08 10.24 1.69
CA THR A 83 4.48 10.22 3.10
C THR A 83 3.30 10.54 4.00
N ARG A 84 2.50 11.52 3.61
CA ARG A 84 1.38 11.96 4.42
C ARG A 84 0.29 10.90 4.51
N LYS A 85 0.06 10.19 3.42
CA LYS A 85 -1.02 9.22 3.37
C LYS A 85 -0.63 7.82 3.82
N THR A 86 0.63 7.48 3.69
CA THR A 86 1.08 6.12 4.01
C THR A 86 1.94 6.04 5.24
N GLY A 87 2.55 7.14 5.64
CA GLY A 87 3.47 7.12 6.77
C GLY A 87 4.87 6.63 6.40
N VAL A 88 5.11 6.31 5.13
CA VAL A 88 6.42 5.86 4.70
C VAL A 88 7.35 7.05 4.62
N ALA A 89 8.57 6.91 5.13
CA ALA A 89 9.54 8.00 5.10
C ALA A 89 9.90 8.34 3.66
N ALA A 90 10.12 9.63 3.40
CA ALA A 90 10.42 10.07 2.04
C ALA A 90 11.60 9.34 1.43
N GLN A 91 12.59 9.03 2.23
CA GLN A 91 13.78 8.36 1.74
C GLN A 91 13.49 6.91 1.31
N ASN A 92 12.36 6.38 1.71
CA ASN A 92 11.98 5.03 1.34
C ASN A 92 10.92 5.01 0.25
N ILE A 93 10.69 6.14 -0.38
CA ILE A 93 9.73 6.23 -1.47
C ILE A 93 10.48 6.27 -2.78
N VAL A 94 10.15 5.34 -3.68
CA VAL A 94 10.74 5.28 -5.00
C VAL A 94 9.70 5.73 -6.00
N ILE A 95 10.02 6.71 -6.82
CA ILE A 95 9.09 7.24 -7.80
C ILE A 95 9.58 6.86 -9.19
N ASN A 96 8.72 6.20 -9.95
CA ASN A 96 9.06 5.73 -11.28
C ASN A 96 8.09 6.32 -12.30
N PRO A 97 8.52 7.32 -13.06
CA PRO A 97 7.67 7.83 -14.13
C PRO A 97 7.67 6.83 -15.28
N VAL A 98 6.51 6.57 -15.83
CA VAL A 98 6.36 5.63 -16.92
C VAL A 98 5.62 6.34 -18.04
N ASN A 99 6.25 6.40 -19.20
CA ASN A 99 5.62 7.04 -20.34
C ASN A 99 4.57 6.10 -20.90
N ALA A 100 3.33 6.52 -20.85
CA ALA A 100 2.24 5.68 -21.28
C ALA A 100 2.31 5.35 -22.77
N ASP A 101 2.98 6.20 -23.54
CA ASP A 101 3.12 5.97 -24.96
C ASP A 101 4.30 5.09 -25.28
N SER A 102 5.08 4.76 -24.30
CA SER A 102 6.27 3.98 -24.51
C SER A 102 5.91 2.51 -24.53
N LYS A 103 6.51 1.75 -25.35
CA LYS A 103 6.21 0.33 -25.42
C LYS A 103 7.43 -0.52 -25.26
#